data_7d33c2ed8b94cba0b9c5cbccb814a0f1
#
_entry.id   7d33c2ed8b94cba0b9c5cbccb814a0f1
#
_cell.length_a   1.000
_cell.length_b   1.000
_cell.length_c   1.000
_cell.angle_alpha   90.00
_cell.angle_beta   90.00
_cell.angle_gamma   90.00
#
_symmetry.space_group_name_H-M   'P 1'
#
loop_
_entity.id
_entity.type
_entity.pdbx_description
1 polymer ?
#
loop_
_entity_poly.entity_id
_entity_poly.type
_entity_poly.pdbx_seq_one_letter_code
_entity_poly.pdbx_strand_id
1 'polypeptide(L)'
;EQVGSDKVVLGLSGGVDSSVVAALLARAIGPQLTCIFVDNGLLRKDEKGEVESAFNIAINDGDMPPLDILTIDAEAEFLGNLQGLDDPEAKRKVIGSTFIEVFDREAKRLEGVKWLAQGTIYPDVIESAASKYGKAHVIKSHHNVGGLPERMAMQLVEPLRELFKDEVRKIGLHLGLPESLIMRHPFPGPGLGVRILGEIQKDYADVLREADAIFIEELRRADLYREVSQAFAVYLPVKSVGVVGDARRYEHVIALRAVETIDFMTARWAHLPYEFIEHVSNRIINEIAAVSRAVSYTHLRAHETPCH
;
A
#
# COMPACT_ATOMS: atom_id res chain seq x y z
N GLU A 1 17.93 14.27 -19.42
CA GLU A 1 19.24 14.96 -19.29
C GLU A 1 19.96 14.55 -17.99
N GLN A 2 19.30 14.52 -16.83
CA GLN A 2 19.92 14.22 -15.53
C GLN A 2 20.57 12.83 -15.47
N VAL A 3 19.90 11.81 -15.99
CA VAL A 3 20.32 10.40 -15.94
C VAL A 3 21.32 10.04 -17.05
N GLY A 4 21.26 10.74 -18.18
CA GLY A 4 22.08 10.42 -19.37
C GLY A 4 21.84 8.99 -19.87
N SER A 5 22.92 8.22 -20.01
CA SER A 5 22.86 6.80 -20.44
C SER A 5 22.93 5.80 -19.30
N ASP A 6 22.91 6.26 -18.05
CA ASP A 6 22.99 5.39 -16.88
C ASP A 6 21.68 4.62 -16.64
N LYS A 7 21.77 3.49 -15.96
CA LYS A 7 20.60 2.70 -15.54
C LYS A 7 19.99 3.25 -14.27
N VAL A 8 18.67 3.15 -14.20
CA VAL A 8 17.82 3.59 -13.09
C VAL A 8 17.09 2.40 -12.51
N VAL A 9 17.04 2.29 -11.20
CA VAL A 9 16.16 1.35 -10.50
C VAL A 9 15.06 2.11 -9.77
N LEU A 10 13.84 1.56 -9.77
CA LEU A 10 12.67 2.10 -9.09
C LEU A 10 12.06 1.04 -8.18
N GLY A 11 11.81 1.38 -6.91
CA GLY A 11 10.94 0.58 -6.03
C GLY A 11 9.48 0.79 -6.43
N LEU A 12 8.88 -0.22 -7.04
CA LEU A 12 7.47 -0.21 -7.44
C LEU A 12 6.63 -0.77 -6.29
N SER A 13 5.96 0.10 -5.53
CA SER A 13 5.14 -0.29 -4.38
C SER A 13 3.69 -0.64 -4.72
N GLY A 14 3.30 -0.52 -6.00
CA GLY A 14 1.90 -0.60 -6.42
C GLY A 14 1.05 0.63 -6.04
N GLY A 15 1.61 1.62 -5.34
CA GLY A 15 0.98 2.90 -5.08
C GLY A 15 0.95 3.80 -6.31
N VAL A 16 0.06 4.80 -6.30
CA VAL A 16 -0.14 5.75 -7.41
C VAL A 16 1.18 6.43 -7.79
N ASP A 17 1.93 6.94 -6.81
CA ASP A 17 3.12 7.76 -7.06
C ASP A 17 4.23 6.95 -7.73
N SER A 18 4.56 5.77 -7.19
CA SER A 18 5.56 4.89 -7.78
C SER A 18 5.15 4.42 -9.19
N SER A 19 3.85 4.19 -9.41
CA SER A 19 3.34 3.80 -10.73
C SER A 19 3.43 4.94 -11.76
N VAL A 20 3.15 6.17 -11.35
CA VAL A 20 3.30 7.35 -12.23
C VAL A 20 4.77 7.60 -12.54
N VAL A 21 5.69 7.45 -11.55
CA VAL A 21 7.13 7.52 -11.80
C VAL A 21 7.58 6.45 -12.79
N ALA A 22 7.10 5.20 -12.63
CA ALA A 22 7.40 4.12 -13.56
C ALA A 22 7.00 4.47 -15.01
N ALA A 23 5.77 4.96 -15.20
CA ALA A 23 5.26 5.34 -16.51
C ALA A 23 6.01 6.54 -17.11
N LEU A 24 6.33 7.58 -16.32
CA LEU A 24 7.13 8.73 -16.75
C LEU A 24 8.52 8.31 -17.20
N LEU A 25 9.21 7.52 -16.37
CA LEU A 25 10.58 7.10 -16.68
C LEU A 25 10.61 6.10 -17.82
N ALA A 26 9.64 5.19 -17.93
CA ALA A 26 9.54 4.30 -19.08
C ALA A 26 9.48 5.08 -20.40
N ARG A 27 8.69 6.15 -20.46
CA ARG A 27 8.63 7.03 -21.64
C ARG A 27 9.91 7.84 -21.87
N ALA A 28 10.57 8.27 -20.79
CA ALA A 28 11.72 9.17 -20.88
C ALA A 28 13.04 8.44 -21.21
N ILE A 29 13.25 7.25 -20.62
CA ILE A 29 14.53 6.53 -20.68
C ILE A 29 14.38 5.06 -21.10
N GLY A 30 13.15 4.55 -21.27
CA GLY A 30 12.86 3.22 -21.81
C GLY A 30 13.62 2.10 -21.08
N PRO A 31 14.44 1.32 -21.80
CA PRO A 31 15.12 0.13 -21.27
C PRO A 31 16.21 0.41 -20.22
N GLN A 32 16.50 1.69 -19.92
CA GLN A 32 17.39 2.05 -18.82
C GLN A 32 16.72 1.87 -17.44
N LEU A 33 15.37 1.79 -17.41
CA LEU A 33 14.59 1.63 -16.18
C LEU A 33 14.34 0.15 -15.87
N THR A 34 14.66 -0.27 -14.66
CA THR A 34 14.21 -1.54 -14.06
C THR A 34 13.40 -1.24 -12.81
N CYS A 35 12.18 -1.74 -12.75
CA CYS A 35 11.32 -1.64 -11.58
C CYS A 35 11.45 -2.90 -10.72
N ILE A 36 11.63 -2.74 -9.41
CA ILE A 36 11.65 -3.86 -8.45
C ILE A 36 10.34 -3.79 -7.66
N PHE A 37 9.53 -4.84 -7.79
CA PHE A 37 8.32 -5.06 -7.01
C PHE A 37 8.59 -6.12 -5.96
N VAL A 38 8.44 -5.77 -4.67
CA VAL A 38 8.68 -6.69 -3.55
C VAL A 38 7.35 -7.18 -3.01
N ASP A 39 7.08 -8.47 -3.18
CA ASP A 39 5.97 -9.13 -2.52
C ASP A 39 6.42 -9.55 -1.11
N ASN A 40 5.93 -8.83 -0.12
CA ASN A 40 6.25 -9.02 1.29
C ASN A 40 5.27 -9.94 2.03
N GLY A 41 4.32 -10.57 1.32
CA GLY A 41 3.27 -11.40 1.91
C GLY A 41 2.18 -10.61 2.66
N LEU A 42 2.28 -9.27 2.70
CA LEU A 42 1.34 -8.38 3.38
C LEU A 42 0.59 -7.46 2.41
N LEU A 43 0.63 -7.79 1.14
CA LEU A 43 -0.13 -7.11 0.08
C LEU A 43 -1.62 -7.47 0.14
N ARG A 44 -2.47 -6.63 -0.47
CA ARG A 44 -3.87 -6.95 -0.73
C ARG A 44 -4.01 -8.16 -1.66
N LYS A 45 -5.22 -8.72 -1.71
CA LYS A 45 -5.54 -9.81 -2.63
C LYS A 45 -5.28 -9.37 -4.07
N ASP A 46 -4.54 -10.21 -4.80
CA ASP A 46 -4.19 -10.02 -6.21
C ASP A 46 -3.49 -8.69 -6.57
N GLU A 47 -3.00 -7.93 -5.56
CA GLU A 47 -2.40 -6.61 -5.78
C GLU A 47 -1.25 -6.64 -6.79
N LYS A 48 -0.40 -7.67 -6.74
CA LYS A 48 0.65 -7.89 -7.73
C LYS A 48 0.07 -7.99 -9.16
N GLY A 49 -0.91 -8.86 -9.34
CA GLY A 49 -1.58 -9.06 -10.64
C GLY A 49 -2.31 -7.81 -11.12
N GLU A 50 -2.93 -7.06 -10.22
CA GLU A 50 -3.56 -5.77 -10.53
C GLU A 50 -2.56 -4.75 -11.06
N VAL A 51 -1.39 -4.64 -10.44
CA VAL A 51 -0.33 -3.72 -10.85
C VAL A 51 0.25 -4.13 -12.20
N GLU A 52 0.60 -5.39 -12.39
CA GLU A 52 1.12 -5.91 -13.66
C GLU A 52 0.09 -5.72 -14.80
N SER A 53 -1.19 -6.02 -14.54
CA SER A 53 -2.28 -5.83 -15.51
C SER A 53 -2.48 -4.37 -15.90
N ALA A 54 -2.38 -3.45 -14.94
CA ALA A 54 -2.52 -2.02 -15.20
C ALA A 54 -1.44 -1.50 -16.17
N PHE A 55 -0.19 -1.92 -16.00
CA PHE A 55 0.89 -1.58 -16.93
C PHE A 55 0.71 -2.26 -18.28
N ASN A 56 0.29 -3.52 -18.32
CA ASN A 56 0.05 -4.24 -19.56
C ASN A 56 -1.07 -3.59 -20.40
N ILE A 57 -2.11 -3.05 -19.76
CA ILE A 57 -3.15 -2.28 -20.46
C ILE A 57 -2.53 -1.06 -21.14
N ALA A 58 -1.81 -0.22 -20.42
CA ALA A 58 -1.19 0.97 -20.98
C ALA A 58 -0.16 0.67 -22.09
N ILE A 59 0.55 -0.46 -21.99
CA ILE A 59 1.49 -0.92 -23.01
C ILE A 59 0.73 -1.39 -24.27
N ASN A 60 -0.31 -2.19 -24.10
CA ASN A 60 -1.08 -2.73 -25.22
C ASN A 60 -1.88 -1.66 -25.96
N ASP A 61 -2.35 -0.64 -25.28
CA ASP A 61 -3.04 0.51 -25.86
C ASP A 61 -2.08 1.46 -26.60
N GLY A 62 -0.75 1.22 -26.48
CA GLY A 62 0.29 2.02 -27.12
C GLY A 62 0.61 3.32 -26.36
N ASP A 63 0.06 3.49 -25.18
CA ASP A 63 0.27 4.67 -24.34
C ASP A 63 1.62 4.65 -23.63
N MET A 64 2.23 3.49 -23.46
CA MET A 64 3.50 3.32 -22.74
C MET A 64 4.40 2.27 -23.42
N PRO A 65 5.73 2.46 -23.41
CA PRO A 65 6.66 1.42 -23.84
C PRO A 65 6.69 0.26 -22.82
N PRO A 66 7.20 -0.93 -23.23
CA PRO A 66 7.40 -2.05 -22.32
C PRO A 66 8.19 -1.67 -21.08
N LEU A 67 7.78 -2.18 -19.94
CA LEU A 67 8.39 -1.95 -18.63
C LEU A 67 9.04 -3.22 -18.11
N ASP A 68 10.31 -3.13 -17.70
CA ASP A 68 11.03 -4.22 -17.04
C ASP A 68 10.67 -4.23 -15.54
N ILE A 69 9.88 -5.23 -15.11
CA ILE A 69 9.46 -5.40 -13.71
C ILE A 69 10.04 -6.69 -13.16
N LEU A 70 10.96 -6.54 -12.23
CA LEU A 70 11.52 -7.64 -11.44
C LEU A 70 10.69 -7.84 -10.17
N THR A 71 9.92 -8.91 -10.12
CA THR A 71 9.12 -9.26 -8.93
C THR A 71 9.91 -10.18 -8.01
N ILE A 72 10.02 -9.80 -6.75
CA ILE A 72 10.74 -10.52 -5.69
C ILE A 72 9.74 -11.07 -4.68
N ASP A 73 9.67 -12.38 -4.56
CA ASP A 73 8.96 -13.02 -3.45
C ASP A 73 9.84 -12.98 -2.20
N ALA A 74 9.41 -12.23 -1.22
CA ALA A 74 10.09 -12.05 0.06
C ALA A 74 9.18 -12.38 1.27
N GLU A 75 8.00 -13.00 1.05
CA GLU A 75 7.03 -13.31 2.11
C GLU A 75 7.69 -13.98 3.31
N ALA A 76 8.47 -15.04 3.09
CA ALA A 76 9.09 -15.81 4.17
C ALA A 76 10.08 -14.97 5.00
N GLU A 77 10.83 -14.06 4.34
CA GLU A 77 11.80 -13.18 5.00
C GLU A 77 11.09 -12.13 5.86
N PHE A 78 10.04 -11.50 5.33
CA PHE A 78 9.26 -10.53 6.09
C PHE A 78 8.54 -11.17 7.29
N LEU A 79 7.84 -12.27 7.07
CA LEU A 79 7.12 -12.96 8.15
C LEU A 79 8.08 -13.49 9.22
N GLY A 80 9.27 -13.99 8.83
CA GLY A 80 10.30 -14.43 9.76
C GLY A 80 10.82 -13.29 10.66
N ASN A 81 11.08 -12.12 10.07
CA ASN A 81 11.56 -10.95 10.82
C ASN A 81 10.48 -10.31 11.71
N LEU A 82 9.20 -10.57 11.43
CA LEU A 82 8.06 -10.05 12.20
C LEU A 82 7.62 -10.98 13.34
N GLN A 83 8.19 -12.17 13.44
CA GLN A 83 7.80 -13.16 14.45
C GLN A 83 7.97 -12.60 15.86
N GLY A 84 6.94 -12.76 16.70
CA GLY A 84 6.94 -12.31 18.10
C GLY A 84 6.77 -10.79 18.28
N LEU A 85 6.55 -10.02 17.21
CA LEU A 85 6.33 -8.58 17.31
C LEU A 85 4.82 -8.26 17.34
N ASP A 86 4.38 -7.58 18.39
CA ASP A 86 3.01 -7.09 18.57
C ASP A 86 2.89 -5.57 18.50
N ASP A 87 3.95 -4.84 18.86
CA ASP A 87 3.97 -3.38 18.83
C ASP A 87 3.90 -2.83 17.39
N PRO A 88 2.93 -1.95 17.08
CA PRO A 88 2.74 -1.43 15.72
C PRO A 88 3.93 -0.66 15.16
N GLU A 89 4.66 0.08 16.01
CA GLU A 89 5.83 0.86 15.57
C GLU A 89 7.05 -0.05 15.33
N ALA A 90 7.23 -1.08 16.16
CA ALA A 90 8.25 -2.10 15.94
C ALA A 90 8.01 -2.83 14.61
N LYS A 91 6.77 -3.24 14.32
CA LYS A 91 6.39 -3.85 13.03
C LYS A 91 6.74 -2.94 11.85
N ARG A 92 6.36 -1.66 11.90
CA ARG A 92 6.66 -0.70 10.85
C ARG A 92 8.14 -0.59 10.58
N LYS A 93 8.95 -0.49 11.63
CA LYS A 93 10.42 -0.39 11.52
C LYS A 93 11.01 -1.65 10.88
N VAL A 94 10.58 -2.82 11.32
CA VAL A 94 11.06 -4.10 10.79
C VAL A 94 10.64 -4.27 9.33
N ILE A 95 9.38 -3.98 8.97
CA ILE A 95 8.93 -4.02 7.58
C ILE A 95 9.76 -3.06 6.72
N GLY A 96 9.97 -1.84 7.19
CA GLY A 96 10.78 -0.86 6.46
C GLY A 96 12.23 -1.29 6.29
N SER A 97 12.89 -1.79 7.34
CA SER A 97 14.27 -2.26 7.25
C SER A 97 14.43 -3.49 6.36
N THR A 98 13.52 -4.45 6.47
CA THR A 98 13.52 -5.65 5.60
C THR A 98 13.31 -5.27 4.13
N PHE A 99 12.39 -4.31 3.85
CA PHE A 99 12.21 -3.81 2.49
C PHE A 99 13.50 -3.21 1.93
N ILE A 100 14.18 -2.38 2.71
CA ILE A 100 15.46 -1.77 2.31
C ILE A 100 16.53 -2.84 2.03
N GLU A 101 16.62 -3.87 2.87
CA GLU A 101 17.59 -4.95 2.72
C GLU A 101 17.33 -5.79 1.47
N VAL A 102 16.07 -6.17 1.23
CA VAL A 102 15.66 -6.91 0.02
C VAL A 102 15.93 -6.07 -1.21
N PHE A 103 15.50 -4.81 -1.21
CA PHE A 103 15.67 -3.90 -2.34
C PHE A 103 17.16 -3.66 -2.67
N ASP A 104 17.99 -3.38 -1.67
CA ASP A 104 19.44 -3.18 -1.82
C ASP A 104 20.13 -4.42 -2.39
N ARG A 105 19.77 -5.60 -1.88
CA ARG A 105 20.28 -6.88 -2.37
C ARG A 105 19.98 -7.10 -3.85
N GLU A 106 18.74 -6.85 -4.26
CA GLU A 106 18.33 -7.05 -5.65
C GLU A 106 18.87 -5.97 -6.58
N ALA A 107 18.89 -4.72 -6.13
CA ALA A 107 19.47 -3.63 -6.90
C ALA A 107 20.97 -3.81 -7.18
N LYS A 108 21.72 -4.37 -6.25
CA LYS A 108 23.15 -4.69 -6.43
C LYS A 108 23.43 -5.82 -7.45
N ARG A 109 22.42 -6.65 -7.74
CA ARG A 109 22.52 -7.67 -8.80
C ARG A 109 22.38 -7.07 -10.20
N LEU A 110 21.86 -5.87 -10.30
CA LEU A 110 21.67 -5.17 -11.57
C LEU A 110 22.93 -4.40 -11.92
N GLU A 111 23.63 -4.83 -12.98
CA GLU A 111 24.84 -4.17 -13.42
C GLU A 111 24.60 -2.78 -14.02
N GLY A 112 25.42 -1.81 -13.63
CA GLY A 112 25.42 -0.47 -14.20
C GLY A 112 24.31 0.48 -13.66
N VAL A 113 23.62 0.09 -12.60
CA VAL A 113 22.66 0.98 -11.93
C VAL A 113 23.40 2.04 -11.12
N LYS A 114 23.08 3.31 -11.38
CA LYS A 114 23.64 4.45 -10.66
C LYS A 114 22.60 5.36 -10.03
N TRP A 115 21.33 5.21 -10.43
CA TRP A 115 20.24 6.06 -10.01
C TRP A 115 19.12 5.26 -9.34
N LEU A 116 18.63 5.80 -8.23
CA LEU A 116 17.41 5.36 -7.57
C LEU A 116 16.29 6.35 -7.85
N ALA A 117 15.20 5.88 -8.46
CA ALA A 117 14.01 6.69 -8.65
C ALA A 117 13.07 6.55 -7.45
N GLN A 118 12.47 7.66 -7.03
CA GLN A 118 11.51 7.71 -5.94
C GLN A 118 10.26 8.51 -6.32
N GLY A 119 9.12 8.07 -5.78
CA GLY A 119 7.82 8.73 -5.95
C GLY A 119 7.54 9.81 -4.91
N THR A 120 8.57 10.52 -4.43
CA THR A 120 8.42 11.65 -3.50
C THR A 120 7.57 12.73 -4.14
N ILE A 121 6.57 13.22 -3.42
CA ILE A 121 5.70 14.33 -3.84
C ILE A 121 5.89 15.55 -2.92
N TYR A 122 5.37 16.71 -3.31
CA TYR A 122 5.60 17.96 -2.58
C TYR A 122 5.13 17.91 -1.11
N PRO A 123 4.00 17.29 -0.73
CA PRO A 123 3.63 17.10 0.68
C PRO A 123 4.70 16.37 1.50
N ASP A 124 5.36 15.34 0.94
CA ASP A 124 6.41 14.59 1.64
C ASP A 124 7.63 15.49 1.94
N VAL A 125 7.94 16.42 1.01
CA VAL A 125 9.03 17.40 1.19
C VAL A 125 8.73 18.35 2.33
N ILE A 126 7.50 18.89 2.41
CA ILE A 126 7.08 19.79 3.48
C ILE A 126 7.12 19.09 4.83
N GLU A 127 6.62 17.86 4.93
CA GLU A 127 6.61 17.09 6.17
C GLU A 127 8.03 16.77 6.64
N SER A 128 8.92 16.42 5.71
CA SER A 128 10.34 16.17 6.03
C SER A 128 11.06 17.43 6.52
N ALA A 129 10.73 18.59 5.97
CA ALA A 129 11.28 19.87 6.42
C ALA A 129 10.76 20.27 7.81
N ALA A 130 9.46 20.07 8.09
CA ALA A 130 8.86 20.36 9.38
C ALA A 130 9.45 19.51 10.51
N SER A 131 9.82 18.25 10.24
CA SER A 131 10.45 17.36 11.22
C SER A 131 11.86 17.82 11.65
N LYS A 132 12.57 18.57 10.80
CA LYS A 132 13.90 19.13 11.13
C LYS A 132 13.84 20.35 12.08
N TYR A 133 12.71 21.05 12.11
CA TYR A 133 12.57 22.30 12.86
C TYR A 133 11.67 22.24 14.10
N GLY A 134 10.97 21.12 14.36
CA GLY A 134 10.01 20.99 15.45
C GLY A 134 10.32 19.85 16.42
N LYS A 135 9.99 20.07 17.72
CA LYS A 135 9.90 19.01 18.74
C LYS A 135 8.68 18.09 18.54
N ALA A 136 8.06 18.10 17.36
CA ALA A 136 6.99 17.19 17.02
C ALA A 136 7.56 15.77 16.88
N HIS A 137 7.03 14.83 17.65
CA HIS A 137 7.30 13.43 17.44
C HIS A 137 7.08 13.11 15.97
N VAL A 138 8.11 12.55 15.33
CA VAL A 138 8.08 12.16 13.91
C VAL A 138 6.92 11.16 13.72
N ILE A 139 5.80 11.64 13.20
CA ILE A 139 4.59 10.82 12.98
C ILE A 139 4.78 9.90 11.77
N LYS A 140 5.74 10.20 10.88
CA LYS A 140 6.02 9.42 9.66
C LYS A 140 7.49 9.05 9.55
N SER A 141 7.82 7.85 10.02
CA SER A 141 9.12 7.21 9.78
C SER A 141 9.18 6.39 8.48
N HIS A 142 8.07 6.26 7.75
CA HIS A 142 7.95 5.31 6.64
C HIS A 142 8.17 5.88 5.24
N HIS A 143 8.15 7.20 5.08
CA HIS A 143 8.59 7.82 3.82
C HIS A 143 10.08 8.14 3.83
N ASN A 144 10.79 7.83 4.91
CA ASN A 144 12.21 8.06 5.00
C ASN A 144 12.99 6.92 4.32
N VAL A 145 12.77 6.75 3.02
CA VAL A 145 13.71 6.09 2.12
C VAL A 145 15.01 6.93 2.02
N GLY A 146 15.10 8.02 2.78
CA GLY A 146 16.26 8.91 2.83
C GLY A 146 17.57 8.25 3.24
N GLY A 147 17.52 7.09 3.89
CA GLY A 147 18.71 6.26 4.16
C GLY A 147 19.10 5.30 3.02
N LEU A 148 18.23 5.07 2.04
CA LEU A 148 18.52 4.19 0.90
C LEU A 148 19.63 4.72 0.00
N PRO A 149 19.57 5.98 -0.50
CA PRO A 149 20.62 6.50 -1.38
C PRO A 149 22.01 6.47 -0.73
N GLU A 150 22.11 6.80 0.55
CA GLU A 150 23.38 6.80 1.29
C GLU A 150 23.96 5.38 1.46
N ARG A 151 23.10 4.39 1.77
CA ARG A 151 23.53 2.97 1.89
C ARG A 151 23.91 2.35 0.56
N MET A 152 23.22 2.73 -0.53
CA MET A 152 23.39 2.13 -1.85
C MET A 152 24.39 2.86 -2.73
N ALA A 153 24.95 4.00 -2.29
CA ALA A 153 25.82 4.88 -3.09
C ALA A 153 25.22 5.27 -4.45
N MET A 154 23.88 5.37 -4.55
CA MET A 154 23.15 5.77 -5.74
C MET A 154 22.76 7.24 -5.69
N GLN A 155 22.68 7.85 -6.87
CA GLN A 155 22.10 9.18 -7.01
C GLN A 155 20.57 9.08 -7.05
N LEU A 156 19.89 10.14 -6.64
CA LEU A 156 18.44 10.17 -6.52
C LEU A 156 17.81 10.91 -7.70
N VAL A 157 16.72 10.34 -8.25
CA VAL A 157 15.86 11.02 -9.21
C VAL A 157 14.42 11.00 -8.74
N GLU A 158 13.82 12.18 -8.56
CA GLU A 158 12.49 12.38 -7.96
C GLU A 158 11.61 13.22 -8.90
N PRO A 159 11.01 12.61 -9.93
CA PRO A 159 10.31 13.37 -10.97
C PRO A 159 9.04 14.09 -10.49
N LEU A 160 8.46 13.67 -9.36
CA LEU A 160 7.19 14.18 -8.82
C LEU A 160 7.38 15.15 -7.65
N ARG A 161 8.62 15.48 -7.28
CA ARG A 161 8.97 16.18 -6.04
C ARG A 161 8.27 17.54 -5.84
N GLU A 162 7.92 18.21 -6.92
CA GLU A 162 7.27 19.52 -6.89
C GLU A 162 5.75 19.46 -7.12
N LEU A 163 5.18 18.27 -7.20
CA LEU A 163 3.78 18.05 -7.55
C LEU A 163 2.94 17.66 -6.34
N PHE A 164 1.67 18.08 -6.36
CA PHE A 164 0.66 17.62 -5.44
C PHE A 164 0.00 16.33 -5.95
N LYS A 165 -0.66 15.60 -5.03
CA LYS A 165 -1.28 14.31 -5.31
C LYS A 165 -2.31 14.32 -6.44
N ASP A 166 -3.10 15.38 -6.54
CA ASP A 166 -4.09 15.56 -7.61
C ASP A 166 -3.44 15.79 -8.98
N GLU A 167 -2.31 16.49 -9.01
CA GLU A 167 -1.50 16.67 -10.23
C GLU A 167 -0.87 15.36 -10.68
N VAL A 168 -0.31 14.59 -9.74
CA VAL A 168 0.22 13.25 -10.00
C VAL A 168 -0.83 12.33 -10.60
N ARG A 169 -2.06 12.34 -10.06
CA ARG A 169 -3.16 11.56 -10.63
C ARG A 169 -3.51 11.97 -12.05
N LYS A 170 -3.59 13.29 -12.33
CA LYS A 170 -3.84 13.80 -13.69
C LYS A 170 -2.76 13.35 -14.67
N ILE A 171 -1.49 13.42 -14.26
CA ILE A 171 -0.37 12.94 -15.07
C ILE A 171 -0.49 11.44 -15.32
N GLY A 172 -0.80 10.64 -14.30
CA GLY A 172 -0.99 9.19 -14.45
C GLY A 172 -2.07 8.83 -15.48
N LEU A 173 -3.22 9.49 -15.44
CA LEU A 173 -4.28 9.32 -16.44
C LEU A 173 -3.83 9.74 -17.84
N HIS A 174 -3.10 10.85 -17.96
CA HIS A 174 -2.54 11.32 -19.25
C HIS A 174 -1.48 10.37 -19.82
N LEU A 175 -0.81 9.61 -18.95
CA LEU A 175 0.15 8.57 -19.34
C LEU A 175 -0.51 7.24 -19.72
N GLY A 176 -1.85 7.16 -19.73
CA GLY A 176 -2.59 5.96 -20.08
C GLY A 176 -2.71 4.94 -18.94
N LEU A 177 -2.30 5.28 -17.72
CA LEU A 177 -2.54 4.38 -16.59
C LEU A 177 -4.04 4.31 -16.28
N PRO A 178 -4.59 3.10 -16.06
CA PRO A 178 -6.01 2.92 -15.86
C PRO A 178 -6.51 3.62 -14.59
N GLU A 179 -7.72 4.14 -14.64
CA GLU A 179 -8.35 4.87 -13.54
C GLU A 179 -8.43 4.02 -12.25
N SER A 180 -8.60 2.71 -12.40
CA SER A 180 -8.61 1.76 -11.28
C SER A 180 -7.32 1.77 -10.46
N LEU A 181 -6.16 2.01 -11.09
CA LEU A 181 -4.88 2.17 -10.42
C LEU A 181 -4.73 3.58 -9.84
N ILE A 182 -5.08 4.61 -10.62
CA ILE A 182 -4.86 6.02 -10.25
C ILE A 182 -5.80 6.49 -9.13
N MET A 183 -7.04 5.98 -9.10
CA MET A 183 -8.05 6.35 -8.11
C MET A 183 -8.19 5.34 -6.97
N ARG A 184 -7.22 4.44 -6.81
CA ARG A 184 -7.23 3.48 -5.70
C ARG A 184 -7.08 4.19 -4.35
N HIS A 185 -7.71 3.62 -3.33
CA HIS A 185 -7.55 4.10 -1.96
C HIS A 185 -6.08 3.99 -1.51
N PRO A 186 -5.61 4.92 -0.67
CA PRO A 186 -4.27 4.81 -0.10
C PRO A 186 -4.11 3.50 0.65
N PHE A 187 -2.98 2.83 0.41
CA PHE A 187 -2.60 1.62 1.13
C PHE A 187 -1.20 1.84 1.72
N PRO A 188 -1.02 1.64 3.03
CA PRO A 188 0.25 1.97 3.67
C PRO A 188 1.37 1.05 3.22
N GLY A 189 2.62 1.56 3.19
CA GLY A 189 3.80 0.77 2.86
C GLY A 189 3.96 -0.54 3.65
N PRO A 190 3.65 -0.60 4.97
CA PRO A 190 3.64 -1.84 5.72
C PRO A 190 2.53 -2.84 5.34
N GLY A 191 1.66 -2.49 4.41
CA GLY A 191 0.60 -3.36 3.93
C GLY A 191 -0.41 -3.77 5.01
N LEU A 192 -0.86 -5.01 4.95
CA LEU A 192 -1.76 -5.60 5.94
C LEU A 192 -1.12 -5.73 7.33
N GLY A 193 0.20 -5.64 7.45
CA GLY A 193 0.91 -5.82 8.72
C GLY A 193 0.48 -4.84 9.83
N VAL A 194 0.13 -3.59 9.47
CA VAL A 194 -0.41 -2.61 10.42
C VAL A 194 -1.92 -2.72 10.64
N ARG A 195 -2.58 -3.64 9.92
CA ARG A 195 -4.00 -3.95 10.03
C ARG A 195 -4.27 -5.23 10.82
N ILE A 196 -3.23 -5.92 11.27
CA ILE A 196 -3.31 -7.06 12.19
C ILE A 196 -2.90 -6.55 13.56
N LEU A 197 -3.83 -6.55 14.53
CA LEU A 197 -3.50 -6.24 15.92
C LEU A 197 -2.80 -7.45 16.54
N GLY A 198 -1.78 -7.20 17.38
CA GLY A 198 -0.96 -8.29 17.93
C GLY A 198 0.05 -8.84 16.92
N GLU A 199 0.58 -10.03 17.13
CA GLU A 199 1.57 -10.68 16.29
C GLU A 199 1.04 -10.93 14.87
N ILE A 200 1.91 -10.78 13.86
CA ILE A 200 1.59 -11.09 12.47
C ILE A 200 1.87 -12.58 12.23
N GLN A 201 0.84 -13.30 11.81
CA GLN A 201 0.93 -14.68 11.34
C GLN A 201 0.41 -14.78 9.91
N LYS A 202 0.93 -15.72 9.12
CA LYS A 202 0.48 -15.90 7.73
C LYS A 202 -1.02 -16.11 7.64
N ASP A 203 -1.56 -17.01 8.48
CA ASP A 203 -3.00 -17.31 8.48
C ASP A 203 -3.84 -16.08 8.78
N TYR A 204 -3.37 -15.19 9.65
CA TYR A 204 -4.07 -13.93 9.97
C TYR A 204 -4.04 -12.95 8.81
N ALA A 205 -2.90 -12.89 8.12
CA ALA A 205 -2.77 -12.07 6.91
C ALA A 205 -3.67 -12.59 5.78
N ASP A 206 -3.76 -13.90 5.60
CA ASP A 206 -4.61 -14.53 4.58
C ASP A 206 -6.10 -14.28 4.87
N VAL A 207 -6.55 -14.47 6.12
CA VAL A 207 -7.93 -14.16 6.56
C VAL A 207 -8.25 -12.68 6.35
N LEU A 208 -7.34 -11.78 6.75
CA LEU A 208 -7.53 -10.34 6.58
C LEU A 208 -7.60 -9.95 5.11
N ARG A 209 -6.77 -10.55 4.28
CA ARG A 209 -6.72 -10.31 2.83
C ARG A 209 -8.04 -10.63 2.16
N GLU A 210 -8.66 -11.77 2.51
CA GLU A 210 -9.97 -12.15 2.01
C GLU A 210 -11.07 -11.19 2.50
N ALA A 211 -11.07 -10.82 3.78
CA ALA A 211 -12.06 -9.90 4.34
C ALA A 211 -11.96 -8.49 3.73
N ASP A 212 -10.73 -7.99 3.54
CA ASP A 212 -10.47 -6.71 2.89
C ASP A 212 -10.93 -6.72 1.42
N ALA A 213 -10.69 -7.83 0.71
CA ALA A 213 -11.13 -8.00 -0.67
C ALA A 213 -12.65 -7.96 -0.81
N ILE A 214 -13.38 -8.68 0.05
CA ILE A 214 -14.85 -8.65 0.09
C ILE A 214 -15.36 -7.23 0.33
N PHE A 215 -14.78 -6.53 1.29
CA PHE A 215 -15.21 -5.16 1.62
C PHE A 215 -15.00 -4.20 0.44
N ILE A 216 -13.83 -4.23 -0.19
CA ILE A 216 -13.51 -3.37 -1.34
C ILE A 216 -14.37 -3.73 -2.56
N GLU A 217 -14.61 -5.02 -2.80
CA GLU A 217 -15.49 -5.49 -3.88
C GLU A 217 -16.90 -4.93 -3.72
N GLU A 218 -17.49 -5.04 -2.52
CA GLU A 218 -18.84 -4.55 -2.26
C GLU A 218 -18.93 -3.02 -2.32
N LEU A 219 -17.91 -2.29 -1.86
CA LEU A 219 -17.86 -0.83 -2.04
C LEU A 219 -17.91 -0.44 -3.52
N ARG A 220 -17.22 -1.18 -4.38
CA ARG A 220 -17.23 -0.95 -5.83
C ARG A 220 -18.60 -1.29 -6.44
N ARG A 221 -19.23 -2.41 -6.03
CA ARG A 221 -20.56 -2.84 -6.51
C ARG A 221 -21.67 -1.87 -6.13
N ALA A 222 -21.55 -1.25 -4.97
CA ALA A 222 -22.53 -0.30 -4.46
C ALA A 222 -22.24 1.16 -4.88
N ASP A 223 -21.24 1.40 -5.75
CA ASP A 223 -20.77 2.74 -6.16
C ASP A 223 -20.30 3.63 -4.99
N LEU A 224 -20.04 3.04 -3.81
CA LEU A 224 -19.59 3.75 -2.61
C LEU A 224 -18.06 3.93 -2.55
N TYR A 225 -17.30 3.24 -3.42
CA TYR A 225 -15.84 3.26 -3.36
C TYR A 225 -15.24 4.67 -3.50
N ARG A 226 -15.85 5.52 -4.32
CA ARG A 226 -15.40 6.91 -4.54
C ARG A 226 -15.93 7.89 -3.51
N GLU A 227 -16.97 7.53 -2.78
CA GLU A 227 -17.54 8.36 -1.73
C GLU A 227 -16.69 8.34 -0.46
N VAL A 228 -15.93 7.26 -0.23
CA VAL A 228 -15.03 7.14 0.90
C VAL A 228 -13.59 7.38 0.47
N SER A 229 -12.81 8.05 1.30
CA SER A 229 -11.40 8.37 0.99
C SER A 229 -10.49 7.20 1.22
N GLN A 230 -10.83 6.33 2.20
CA GLN A 230 -10.11 5.10 2.51
C GLN A 230 -11.05 4.10 3.17
N ALA A 231 -10.98 2.84 2.75
CA ALA A 231 -11.68 1.73 3.39
C ALA A 231 -10.76 0.52 3.51
N PHE A 232 -10.90 -0.23 4.60
CA PHE A 232 -10.11 -1.41 4.90
C PHE A 232 -10.71 -2.27 6.00
N ALA A 233 -10.31 -3.53 6.02
CA ALA A 233 -10.55 -4.44 7.14
C ALA A 233 -9.38 -4.43 8.13
N VAL A 234 -9.65 -4.77 9.39
CA VAL A 234 -8.68 -4.93 10.48
C VAL A 234 -8.90 -6.29 11.12
N TYR A 235 -7.84 -7.05 11.29
CA TYR A 235 -7.89 -8.33 11.98
C TYR A 235 -7.68 -8.15 13.49
N LEU A 236 -8.60 -8.69 14.26
CA LEU A 236 -8.56 -8.69 15.72
C LEU A 236 -8.29 -10.13 16.20
N PRO A 237 -7.14 -10.42 16.85
CA PRO A 237 -6.80 -11.76 17.32
C PRO A 237 -7.56 -12.15 18.61
N VAL A 238 -8.83 -11.81 18.66
CA VAL A 238 -9.74 -12.14 19.74
C VAL A 238 -10.81 -13.09 19.22
N LYS A 239 -11.09 -14.15 19.97
CA LYS A 239 -12.13 -15.10 19.62
C LYS A 239 -13.47 -14.65 20.13
N SER A 240 -14.48 -14.75 19.30
CA SER A 240 -15.88 -14.46 19.60
C SER A 240 -16.75 -15.64 19.25
N VAL A 241 -17.83 -15.83 20.00
CA VAL A 241 -18.84 -16.82 19.65
C VAL A 241 -19.67 -16.30 18.48
N GLY A 242 -19.78 -17.11 17.44
CA GLY A 242 -20.72 -16.93 16.34
C GLY A 242 -21.60 -18.16 16.19
N VAL A 243 -22.74 -18.01 15.55
CA VAL A 243 -23.63 -19.12 15.19
C VAL A 243 -23.71 -19.12 13.66
N VAL A 244 -23.29 -20.23 13.05
CA VAL A 244 -23.41 -20.44 11.61
C VAL A 244 -24.17 -21.76 11.40
N GLY A 245 -25.36 -21.66 10.86
CA GLY A 245 -26.31 -22.76 10.91
C GLY A 245 -26.66 -23.16 12.36
N ASP A 246 -26.58 -24.43 12.68
CA ASP A 246 -26.87 -24.95 14.03
C ASP A 246 -25.60 -25.09 14.91
N ALA A 247 -24.44 -24.70 14.43
CA ALA A 247 -23.17 -24.88 15.12
C ALA A 247 -22.64 -23.57 15.73
N ARG A 248 -22.15 -23.66 16.98
CA ARG A 248 -21.37 -22.58 17.59
C ARG A 248 -19.94 -22.61 17.03
N ARG A 249 -19.45 -21.44 16.58
CA ARG A 249 -18.07 -21.23 16.20
C ARG A 249 -17.39 -20.28 17.16
N TYR A 250 -16.12 -20.50 17.44
CA TYR A 250 -15.27 -19.65 18.29
C TYR A 250 -14.07 -19.19 17.47
N GLU A 251 -14.32 -18.26 16.57
CA GLU A 251 -13.34 -17.77 15.60
C GLU A 251 -13.07 -16.28 15.81
N HIS A 252 -12.19 -15.74 14.98
CA HIS A 252 -11.70 -14.37 15.09
C HIS A 252 -12.72 -13.31 14.65
N VAL A 253 -12.39 -12.08 14.96
CA VAL A 253 -13.22 -10.91 14.66
C VAL A 253 -12.54 -10.05 13.61
N ILE A 254 -13.30 -9.60 12.62
CA ILE A 254 -12.88 -8.59 11.65
C ILE A 254 -13.58 -7.27 11.97
N ALA A 255 -12.83 -6.17 12.00
CA ALA A 255 -13.40 -4.83 12.08
C ALA A 255 -13.29 -4.13 10.72
N LEU A 256 -14.40 -3.55 10.27
CA LEU A 256 -14.50 -2.78 9.04
C LEU A 256 -14.34 -1.30 9.35
N ARG A 257 -13.51 -0.61 8.60
CA ARG A 257 -13.31 0.82 8.72
C ARG A 257 -13.40 1.51 7.37
N ALA A 258 -14.19 2.58 7.32
CA ALA A 258 -14.22 3.50 6.21
C ALA A 258 -14.14 4.93 6.75
N VAL A 259 -13.36 5.78 6.09
CA VAL A 259 -13.17 7.17 6.48
C VAL A 259 -13.35 8.10 5.28
N GLU A 260 -13.84 9.29 5.57
CA GLU A 260 -13.89 10.42 4.66
C GLU A 260 -12.93 11.49 5.14
N THR A 261 -12.24 12.12 4.19
CA THR A 261 -11.35 13.25 4.47
C THR A 261 -11.27 14.14 3.23
N ILE A 262 -11.08 15.44 3.46
CA ILE A 262 -10.92 16.42 2.38
C ILE A 262 -9.43 16.67 2.13
N ASP A 263 -8.66 16.75 3.19
CA ASP A 263 -7.26 17.22 3.19
C ASP A 263 -6.26 16.17 3.72
N PHE A 264 -6.74 14.98 4.06
CA PHE A 264 -5.99 13.93 4.75
C PHE A 264 -5.35 14.34 6.09
N MET A 265 -5.64 15.55 6.57
CA MET A 265 -5.22 16.04 7.89
C MET A 265 -6.27 15.73 8.96
N THR A 266 -7.54 15.84 8.57
CA THR A 266 -8.68 15.51 9.41
C THR A 266 -9.53 14.46 8.72
N ALA A 267 -9.85 13.39 9.42
CA ALA A 267 -10.69 12.32 8.91
C ALA A 267 -11.92 12.14 9.79
N ARG A 268 -13.04 11.84 9.18
CA ARG A 268 -14.26 11.39 9.86
C ARG A 268 -14.62 9.99 9.39
N TRP A 269 -15.33 9.23 10.22
CA TRP A 269 -15.86 7.95 9.79
C TRP A 269 -16.92 8.15 8.68
N ALA A 270 -16.89 7.30 7.67
CA ALA A 270 -17.82 7.35 6.57
C ALA A 270 -19.18 6.78 6.98
N HIS A 271 -20.26 7.48 6.59
CA HIS A 271 -21.64 7.07 6.85
C HIS A 271 -22.10 6.04 5.81
N LEU A 272 -21.59 4.81 5.88
CA LEU A 272 -22.06 3.74 5.02
C LEU A 272 -23.48 3.30 5.43
N PRO A 273 -24.37 2.97 4.47
CA PRO A 273 -25.71 2.45 4.75
C PRO A 273 -25.65 1.19 5.63
N TYR A 274 -26.58 1.07 6.59
CA TYR A 274 -26.63 -0.10 7.49
C TYR A 274 -26.81 -1.41 6.74
N GLU A 275 -27.66 -1.43 5.71
CA GLU A 275 -27.90 -2.60 4.87
C GLU A 275 -26.62 -3.02 4.12
N PHE A 276 -25.80 -2.07 3.70
CA PHE A 276 -24.51 -2.34 3.10
C PHE A 276 -23.56 -3.00 4.11
N ILE A 277 -23.44 -2.44 5.31
CA ILE A 277 -22.59 -2.99 6.38
C ILE A 277 -23.05 -4.40 6.77
N GLU A 278 -24.37 -4.61 6.89
CA GLU A 278 -24.95 -5.93 7.16
C GLU A 278 -24.60 -6.92 6.05
N HIS A 279 -24.77 -6.54 4.79
CA HIS A 279 -24.43 -7.38 3.64
C HIS A 279 -22.97 -7.80 3.64
N VAL A 280 -22.05 -6.85 3.79
CA VAL A 280 -20.60 -7.11 3.85
C VAL A 280 -20.25 -8.01 5.02
N SER A 281 -20.81 -7.74 6.21
CA SER A 281 -20.58 -8.55 7.41
C SER A 281 -21.05 -9.99 7.22
N ASN A 282 -22.22 -10.20 6.62
CA ASN A 282 -22.76 -11.52 6.33
C ASN A 282 -21.90 -12.26 5.31
N ARG A 283 -21.42 -11.61 4.26
CA ARG A 283 -20.48 -12.22 3.31
C ARG A 283 -19.21 -12.69 3.99
N ILE A 284 -18.57 -11.81 4.78
CA ILE A 284 -17.31 -12.13 5.48
C ILE A 284 -17.50 -13.35 6.40
N ILE A 285 -18.57 -13.39 7.19
CA ILE A 285 -18.81 -14.48 8.14
C ILE A 285 -19.13 -15.81 7.42
N ASN A 286 -19.82 -15.76 6.31
CA ASN A 286 -20.23 -16.96 5.56
C ASN A 286 -19.13 -17.49 4.63
N GLU A 287 -18.32 -16.61 4.04
CA GLU A 287 -17.30 -16.98 3.07
C GLU A 287 -15.94 -17.30 3.73
N ILE A 288 -15.65 -16.73 4.93
CA ILE A 288 -14.37 -16.92 5.63
C ILE A 288 -14.57 -17.75 6.89
N ALA A 289 -14.21 -19.04 6.82
CA ALA A 289 -14.43 -19.99 7.93
C ALA A 289 -13.77 -19.59 9.26
N ALA A 290 -12.66 -18.84 9.22
CA ALA A 290 -11.91 -18.39 10.39
C ALA A 290 -12.49 -17.12 11.06
N VAL A 291 -13.65 -16.62 10.58
CA VAL A 291 -14.29 -15.41 11.10
C VAL A 291 -15.66 -15.75 11.68
N SER A 292 -15.90 -15.39 12.93
CA SER A 292 -17.20 -15.56 13.60
C SER A 292 -17.99 -14.27 13.71
N ARG A 293 -17.33 -13.12 13.50
CA ARG A 293 -17.95 -11.80 13.64
C ARG A 293 -17.24 -10.76 12.78
N ALA A 294 -18.03 -9.94 12.10
CA ALA A 294 -17.56 -8.71 11.49
C ALA A 294 -18.30 -7.52 12.13
N VAL A 295 -17.56 -6.47 12.48
CA VAL A 295 -18.09 -5.27 13.15
C VAL A 295 -17.69 -4.02 12.40
N SER A 296 -18.52 -2.99 12.43
CA SER A 296 -18.17 -1.68 11.91
C SER A 296 -17.55 -0.83 13.00
N TYR A 297 -16.47 -0.17 12.67
CA TYR A 297 -15.68 0.65 13.57
C TYR A 297 -15.84 2.13 13.23
N THR A 298 -16.57 2.86 14.07
CA THR A 298 -16.98 4.25 13.82
C THR A 298 -16.23 5.28 14.68
N HIS A 299 -15.29 4.86 15.53
CA HIS A 299 -14.53 5.78 16.37
C HIS A 299 -13.34 6.35 15.63
N LEU A 300 -13.13 7.67 15.75
CA LEU A 300 -11.90 8.34 15.36
C LEU A 300 -11.05 8.54 16.60
N ARG A 301 -9.78 8.15 16.55
CA ARG A 301 -8.78 8.66 17.48
C ARG A 301 -8.41 10.08 17.06
N ALA A 302 -8.08 10.93 18.03
CA ALA A 302 -7.82 12.35 17.83
C ALA A 302 -6.70 12.68 16.82
N HIS A 303 -5.94 11.71 16.32
CA HIS A 303 -4.80 11.90 15.42
C HIS A 303 -4.61 10.72 14.45
N GLU A 304 -5.70 10.11 13.97
CA GLU A 304 -5.56 9.18 12.85
C GLU A 304 -5.47 9.98 11.55
N THR A 305 -4.28 10.43 11.26
CA THR A 305 -3.92 10.79 9.89
C THR A 305 -3.95 9.52 9.05
N PRO A 306 -4.64 9.51 7.91
CA PRO A 306 -4.49 8.44 6.93
C PRO A 306 -3.00 8.33 6.61
N CYS A 307 -2.44 7.14 6.79
CA CYS A 307 -1.08 6.88 6.33
C CYS A 307 -1.06 7.01 4.80
N HIS A 308 -0.40 8.00 4.31
CA HIS A 308 -0.11 8.18 2.87
C HIS A 308 0.98 7.22 2.44
#